data_e491b05d1750c5c47d1d8df7b6c0d0e9
#
_entry.id   e491b05d1750c5c47d1d8df7b6c0d0e9
#
_cell.length_a   1.000
_cell.length_b   1.000
_cell.length_c   1.000
_cell.angle_alpha   90.00
_cell.angle_beta   90.00
_cell.angle_gamma   90.00
#
_symmetry.space_group_name_H-M   'P 1'
#
loop_
_entity.id
_entity.type
_entity.pdbx_description
1 polymer ?
#
loop_
_entity_poly.entity_id
_entity_poly.type
_entity_poly.pdbx_seq_one_letter_code
_entity_poly.pdbx_strand_id
1 'polypeptide(L)'
;EEAKDGVLVVLDKTPFYAEMGGQAADHGMLNSADCSLRVLDVKKTPKGYYVHTCVLESGIVKVGDHLTAQVDKEYRMAIARNHTATHLLQAALREVLGDHVHQAGSYQDAEITHFDFTHFSAVTPEELARVQKIVNDKIYESMNVTVREMPIEEAKKLGAMALFGEKYGKVVRVVDIEGWSTEFCGGTHVKNTAQIGGFKIVSEASVAAGIRRIEAVTGRNLLIRANLQEAMLHTCLLYTSDAADDTPC
;
A
#
# COMPACT_ATOMS: atom_id res chain seq x y z
N GLU A 1 -19.04 -24.47 12.32
CA GLU A 1 -18.42 -23.64 11.26
C GLU A 1 -17.80 -24.63 10.27
N GLU A 2 -18.43 -24.79 9.12
CA GLU A 2 -17.88 -25.60 8.04
C GLU A 2 -16.63 -24.87 7.52
N ALA A 3 -15.48 -25.52 7.59
CA ALA A 3 -14.27 -25.06 6.92
C ALA A 3 -14.59 -25.05 5.41
N LYS A 4 -14.73 -23.87 4.82
CA LYS A 4 -14.80 -23.72 3.37
C LYS A 4 -13.46 -24.17 2.83
N ASP A 5 -13.40 -25.32 2.20
CA ASP A 5 -12.19 -25.89 1.62
C ASP A 5 -11.61 -24.87 0.61
N GLY A 6 -10.46 -24.30 0.95
CA GLY A 6 -9.73 -23.40 0.07
C GLY A 6 -9.18 -24.20 -1.12
N VAL A 7 -9.38 -23.71 -2.33
CA VAL A 7 -8.86 -24.31 -3.56
C VAL A 7 -7.58 -23.56 -3.95
N LEU A 8 -6.50 -24.31 -4.22
CA LEU A 8 -5.26 -23.73 -4.75
C LEU A 8 -5.25 -23.88 -6.27
N VAL A 9 -5.13 -22.73 -6.95
CA VAL A 9 -5.14 -22.67 -8.42
C VAL A 9 -3.81 -22.11 -8.92
N VAL A 10 -3.24 -22.79 -9.92
CA VAL A 10 -2.08 -22.32 -10.68
C VAL A 10 -2.52 -22.12 -12.13
N LEU A 11 -2.32 -20.93 -12.65
CA LEU A 11 -2.65 -20.55 -14.03
C LEU A 11 -1.39 -20.53 -14.90
N ASP A 12 -1.53 -20.75 -16.20
CA ASP A 12 -0.46 -20.56 -17.19
C ASP A 12 -0.05 -19.09 -17.32
N LYS A 13 -1.04 -18.18 -17.18
CA LYS A 13 -0.87 -16.71 -17.16
C LYS A 13 -1.76 -16.12 -16.11
N THR A 14 -1.27 -15.10 -15.39
CA THR A 14 -2.04 -14.42 -14.38
C THR A 14 -1.85 -12.90 -14.42
N PRO A 15 -2.96 -12.11 -14.33
CA PRO A 15 -2.89 -10.67 -14.14
C PRO A 15 -2.76 -10.28 -12.66
N PHE A 16 -2.90 -11.24 -11.74
CA PHE A 16 -2.88 -10.98 -10.30
C PHE A 16 -1.46 -10.71 -9.80
N TYR A 17 -1.29 -9.67 -9.02
CA TYR A 17 -0.07 -9.40 -8.27
C TYR A 17 0.01 -10.38 -7.08
N ALA A 18 1.13 -11.06 -6.96
CA ALA A 18 1.40 -11.90 -5.79
C ALA A 18 2.02 -11.04 -4.68
N GLU A 19 1.72 -11.37 -3.42
CA GLU A 19 2.35 -10.74 -2.26
C GLU A 19 3.87 -10.79 -2.37
N MET A 20 4.49 -9.62 -2.46
CA MET A 20 5.94 -9.46 -2.53
C MET A 20 6.34 -7.99 -2.33
N GLY A 21 7.60 -7.76 -1.90
CA GLY A 21 8.17 -6.42 -1.77
C GLY A 21 7.36 -5.50 -0.83
N GLY A 22 6.70 -6.07 0.20
CA GLY A 22 5.89 -5.31 1.14
C GLY A 22 4.49 -4.94 0.64
N GLN A 23 4.08 -5.35 -0.58
CA GLN A 23 2.74 -5.11 -1.09
C GLN A 23 1.88 -6.37 -0.98
N ALA A 24 0.65 -6.22 -0.45
CA ALA A 24 -0.35 -7.27 -0.41
C ALA A 24 -0.73 -7.79 -1.80
N ALA A 25 -1.17 -9.05 -1.88
CA ALA A 25 -1.66 -9.66 -3.10
C ALA A 25 -2.96 -9.03 -3.59
N ASP A 26 -3.25 -9.20 -4.87
CA ASP A 26 -4.54 -8.84 -5.43
C ASP A 26 -5.64 -9.81 -5.03
N HIS A 27 -6.86 -9.28 -4.98
CA HIS A 27 -8.10 -10.03 -4.93
C HIS A 27 -8.82 -10.01 -6.29
N GLY A 28 -9.81 -10.88 -6.47
CA GLY A 28 -10.67 -10.87 -7.66
C GLY A 28 -11.37 -12.21 -7.90
N MET A 29 -11.67 -12.48 -9.19
CA MET A 29 -12.46 -13.62 -9.59
C MET A 29 -11.77 -14.41 -10.71
N LEU A 30 -11.95 -15.72 -10.69
CA LEU A 30 -11.66 -16.62 -11.81
C LEU A 30 -12.99 -17.26 -12.22
N ASN A 31 -13.42 -17.01 -13.45
CA ASN A 31 -14.72 -17.41 -13.93
C ASN A 31 -14.64 -18.22 -15.22
N SER A 32 -15.54 -19.22 -15.35
CA SER A 32 -15.86 -19.86 -16.61
C SER A 32 -17.39 -19.99 -16.72
N ALA A 33 -17.86 -20.70 -17.77
CA ALA A 33 -19.29 -21.04 -17.88
C ALA A 33 -19.74 -22.01 -16.76
N ASP A 34 -18.81 -22.83 -16.26
CA ASP A 34 -19.11 -23.96 -15.37
C ASP A 34 -18.74 -23.71 -13.90
N CYS A 35 -17.96 -22.66 -13.61
CA CYS A 35 -17.54 -22.37 -12.23
C CYS A 35 -17.19 -20.90 -11.99
N SER A 36 -17.26 -20.50 -10.73
CA SER A 36 -16.81 -19.20 -10.21
C SER A 36 -15.97 -19.41 -8.96
N LEU A 37 -14.75 -18.84 -8.95
CA LEU A 37 -13.85 -18.88 -7.80
C LEU A 37 -13.47 -17.46 -7.41
N ARG A 38 -13.51 -17.15 -6.13
CA ARG A 38 -13.02 -15.89 -5.57
C ARG A 38 -11.57 -16.05 -5.11
N VAL A 39 -10.69 -15.23 -5.66
CA VAL A 39 -9.27 -15.16 -5.29
C VAL A 39 -9.13 -14.30 -4.03
N LEU A 40 -8.56 -14.89 -2.97
CA LEU A 40 -8.35 -14.24 -1.68
C LEU A 40 -6.89 -13.86 -1.44
N ASP A 41 -5.96 -14.57 -2.06
CA ASP A 41 -4.53 -14.35 -1.89
C ASP A 41 -3.78 -14.94 -3.09
N VAL A 42 -2.61 -14.38 -3.39
CA VAL A 42 -1.72 -14.90 -4.44
C VAL A 42 -0.29 -14.88 -3.93
N LYS A 43 0.38 -16.03 -3.97
CA LYS A 43 1.77 -16.18 -3.55
C LYS A 43 2.64 -16.71 -4.67
N LYS A 44 3.86 -16.18 -4.74
CA LYS A 44 4.87 -16.69 -5.68
C LYS A 44 5.76 -17.70 -4.99
N THR A 45 5.81 -18.92 -5.52
CA THR A 45 6.69 -19.97 -5.00
C THR A 45 8.16 -19.71 -5.38
N PRO A 46 9.15 -20.31 -4.68
CA PRO A 46 10.56 -20.23 -5.05
C PRO A 46 10.86 -20.73 -6.47
N LYS A 47 10.01 -21.63 -7.01
CA LYS A 47 10.12 -22.13 -8.39
C LYS A 47 9.49 -21.18 -9.43
N GLY A 48 8.93 -20.05 -9.01
CA GLY A 48 8.35 -19.03 -9.89
C GLY A 48 6.87 -19.22 -10.23
N TYR A 49 6.17 -20.21 -9.67
CA TYR A 49 4.74 -20.41 -9.88
C TYR A 49 3.93 -19.43 -9.03
N TYR A 50 2.86 -18.88 -9.61
CA TYR A 50 1.87 -18.06 -8.91
C TYR A 50 0.74 -18.97 -8.44
N VAL A 51 0.58 -19.11 -7.13
CA VAL A 51 -0.46 -19.92 -6.48
C VAL A 51 -1.54 -18.99 -5.96
N HIS A 52 -2.76 -19.15 -6.50
CA HIS A 52 -3.94 -18.41 -6.10
C HIS A 52 -4.70 -19.22 -5.06
N THR A 53 -4.89 -18.64 -3.86
CA THR A 53 -5.76 -19.20 -2.83
C THR A 53 -7.18 -18.73 -3.11
N CYS A 54 -8.07 -19.65 -3.44
CA CYS A 54 -9.42 -19.35 -3.88
C CYS A 54 -10.48 -20.02 -3.01
N VAL A 55 -11.68 -19.45 -3.02
CA VAL A 55 -12.91 -20.08 -2.56
C VAL A 55 -13.76 -20.40 -3.78
N LEU A 56 -14.19 -21.65 -3.94
CA LEU A 56 -15.14 -22.02 -4.97
C LEU A 56 -16.53 -21.53 -4.55
N GLU A 57 -17.08 -20.56 -5.27
CA GLU A 57 -18.41 -20.01 -4.97
C GLU A 57 -19.52 -20.78 -5.65
N SER A 58 -19.24 -21.32 -6.84
CA SER A 58 -20.22 -22.16 -7.56
C SER A 58 -19.54 -23.06 -8.60
N GLY A 59 -20.19 -24.15 -8.95
CA GLY A 59 -19.80 -25.04 -10.02
C GLY A 59 -18.69 -26.03 -9.67
N ILE A 60 -17.96 -26.49 -10.68
CA ILE A 60 -16.87 -27.47 -10.57
C ILE A 60 -15.69 -26.98 -11.42
N VAL A 61 -14.51 -26.94 -10.84
CA VAL A 61 -13.26 -26.62 -11.54
C VAL A 61 -12.40 -27.85 -11.74
N LYS A 62 -11.79 -28.00 -12.90
CA LYS A 62 -10.90 -29.11 -13.28
C LYS A 62 -9.59 -28.60 -13.86
N VAL A 63 -8.56 -29.43 -13.78
CA VAL A 63 -7.28 -29.16 -14.45
C VAL A 63 -7.49 -29.13 -15.97
N GLY A 64 -7.03 -28.05 -16.61
CA GLY A 64 -7.20 -27.84 -18.04
C GLY A 64 -8.36 -26.91 -18.41
N ASP A 65 -9.17 -26.49 -17.45
CA ASP A 65 -10.24 -25.52 -17.68
C ASP A 65 -9.69 -24.15 -18.07
N HIS A 66 -10.40 -23.46 -18.97
CA HIS A 66 -10.13 -22.08 -19.33
C HIS A 66 -10.90 -21.13 -18.41
N LEU A 67 -10.16 -20.31 -17.67
CA LEU A 67 -10.71 -19.35 -16.71
C LEU A 67 -10.44 -17.91 -17.16
N THR A 68 -11.44 -17.06 -17.07
CA THR A 68 -11.27 -15.61 -17.20
C THR A 68 -10.86 -15.05 -15.84
N ALA A 69 -9.64 -14.47 -15.78
CA ALA A 69 -9.09 -13.89 -14.58
C ALA A 69 -9.43 -12.38 -14.51
N GLN A 70 -10.17 -11.98 -13.50
CA GLN A 70 -10.61 -10.60 -13.28
C GLN A 70 -10.12 -10.09 -11.93
N VAL A 71 -9.17 -9.17 -11.95
CA VAL A 71 -8.67 -8.51 -10.73
C VAL A 71 -9.70 -7.51 -10.23
N ASP A 72 -9.89 -7.45 -8.91
CA ASP A 72 -10.64 -6.38 -8.26
C ASP A 72 -9.90 -5.04 -8.44
N LYS A 73 -10.44 -4.20 -9.31
CA LYS A 73 -9.82 -2.92 -9.68
C LYS A 73 -9.82 -1.92 -8.52
N GLU A 74 -10.87 -1.90 -7.70
CA GLU A 74 -10.94 -0.97 -6.57
C GLU A 74 -9.94 -1.34 -5.48
N TYR A 75 -9.85 -2.64 -5.17
CA TYR A 75 -8.90 -3.17 -4.21
C TYR A 75 -7.46 -2.90 -4.65
N ARG A 76 -7.09 -3.26 -5.90
CA ARG A 76 -5.76 -2.96 -6.47
C ARG A 76 -5.46 -1.46 -6.47
N MET A 77 -6.42 -0.61 -6.82
CA MET A 77 -6.20 0.83 -6.82
C MET A 77 -6.03 1.41 -5.42
N ALA A 78 -6.67 0.85 -4.40
CA ALA A 78 -6.43 1.23 -3.02
C ALA A 78 -4.99 0.92 -2.59
N ILE A 79 -4.50 -0.29 -2.88
CA ILE A 79 -3.10 -0.69 -2.65
C ILE A 79 -2.13 0.21 -3.44
N ALA A 80 -2.41 0.46 -4.72
CA ALA A 80 -1.54 1.29 -5.56
C ALA A 80 -1.44 2.74 -5.06
N ARG A 81 -2.52 3.31 -4.49
CA ARG A 81 -2.50 4.62 -3.82
C ARG A 81 -1.58 4.61 -2.60
N ASN A 82 -1.75 3.63 -1.73
CA ASN A 82 -0.94 3.46 -0.53
C ASN A 82 0.54 3.24 -0.90
N HIS A 83 0.82 2.42 -1.90
CA HIS A 83 2.19 2.14 -2.32
C HIS A 83 2.87 3.36 -2.96
N THR A 84 2.16 4.12 -3.81
CA THR A 84 2.73 5.36 -4.38
C THR A 84 2.93 6.42 -3.29
N ALA A 85 1.99 6.55 -2.34
CA ALA A 85 2.14 7.46 -1.21
C ALA A 85 3.34 7.11 -0.32
N THR A 86 3.72 5.81 -0.22
CA THR A 86 4.91 5.37 0.52
C THR A 86 6.20 5.90 -0.10
N HIS A 87 6.30 5.96 -1.43
CA HIS A 87 7.44 6.59 -2.11
C HIS A 87 7.51 8.10 -1.83
N LEU A 88 6.37 8.79 -1.87
CA LEU A 88 6.32 10.22 -1.49
C LEU A 88 6.69 10.42 -0.01
N LEU A 89 6.21 9.54 0.88
CA LEU A 89 6.51 9.58 2.31
C LEU A 89 8.01 9.42 2.58
N GLN A 90 8.67 8.45 1.94
CA GLN A 90 10.11 8.25 2.08
C GLN A 90 10.90 9.49 1.68
N ALA A 91 10.60 10.09 0.54
CA ALA A 91 11.27 11.30 0.07
C ALA A 91 11.02 12.48 1.02
N ALA A 92 9.78 12.67 1.50
CA ALA A 92 9.41 13.72 2.44
C ALA A 92 10.10 13.54 3.81
N LEU A 93 10.20 12.32 4.33
CA LEU A 93 10.92 12.01 5.57
C LEU A 93 12.41 12.36 5.44
N ARG A 94 13.05 12.04 4.32
CA ARG A 94 14.44 12.43 4.08
C ARG A 94 14.62 13.94 4.00
N GLU A 95 13.70 14.66 3.38
CA GLU A 95 13.74 16.13 3.32
C GLU A 95 13.62 16.77 4.70
N VAL A 96 12.76 16.24 5.58
CA VAL A 96 12.47 16.83 6.89
C VAL A 96 13.47 16.39 7.96
N LEU A 97 13.82 15.09 8.00
CA LEU A 97 14.63 14.48 9.07
C LEU A 97 16.10 14.30 8.68
N GLY A 98 16.38 14.25 7.38
CA GLY A 98 17.74 14.12 6.85
C GLY A 98 18.06 12.80 6.16
N ASP A 99 19.26 12.74 5.58
CA ASP A 99 19.71 11.62 4.73
C ASP A 99 19.92 10.28 5.43
N HIS A 100 19.96 10.27 6.76
CA HIS A 100 20.05 9.03 7.56
C HIS A 100 18.76 8.20 7.55
N VAL A 101 17.67 8.78 7.05
CA VAL A 101 16.41 8.06 6.89
C VAL A 101 16.51 7.07 5.74
N HIS A 102 16.43 5.78 6.08
CA HIS A 102 16.39 4.67 5.13
C HIS A 102 15.21 3.76 5.47
N GLN A 103 14.58 3.20 4.45
CA GLN A 103 13.55 2.19 4.64
C GLN A 103 14.15 0.97 5.34
N ALA A 104 13.56 0.56 6.47
CA ALA A 104 13.86 -0.67 7.20
C ALA A 104 12.83 -1.77 6.90
N GLY A 105 11.62 -1.38 6.51
CA GLY A 105 10.53 -2.26 6.10
C GLY A 105 9.35 -1.46 5.59
N SER A 106 8.45 -2.12 4.87
CA SER A 106 7.18 -1.51 4.47
C SER A 106 6.12 -2.57 4.23
N TYR A 107 4.86 -2.20 4.40
CA TYR A 107 3.72 -3.03 4.02
C TYR A 107 2.56 -2.15 3.59
N GLN A 108 1.97 -2.48 2.44
CA GLN A 108 0.84 -1.77 1.87
C GLN A 108 -0.27 -2.76 1.52
N ASP A 109 -1.44 -2.55 2.11
CA ASP A 109 -2.68 -3.19 1.71
C ASP A 109 -3.72 -2.16 1.24
N ALA A 110 -4.97 -2.56 1.09
CA ALA A 110 -6.05 -1.67 0.65
C ALA A 110 -6.50 -0.66 1.72
N GLU A 111 -6.17 -0.88 2.98
CA GLU A 111 -6.65 -0.08 4.11
C GLU A 111 -5.61 0.91 4.62
N ILE A 112 -4.35 0.46 4.74
CA ILE A 112 -3.30 1.21 5.42
C ILE A 112 -1.94 0.98 4.75
N THR A 113 -1.02 1.91 4.95
CA THR A 113 0.41 1.70 4.70
C THR A 113 1.18 1.75 6.01
N HIS A 114 2.09 0.80 6.18
CA HIS A 114 3.12 0.82 7.22
C HIS A 114 4.47 1.12 6.56
N PHE A 115 5.20 2.06 7.14
CA PHE A 115 6.54 2.41 6.69
C PHE A 115 7.49 2.47 7.86
N ASP A 116 8.43 1.53 7.89
CA ASP A 116 9.49 1.45 8.90
C ASP A 116 10.76 2.10 8.37
N PHE A 117 11.36 2.98 9.16
CA PHE A 117 12.53 3.74 8.76
C PHE A 117 13.53 3.95 9.91
N THR A 118 14.78 4.16 9.56
CA THR A 118 15.84 4.44 10.52
C THR A 118 15.72 5.87 11.04
N HIS A 119 15.54 6.03 12.36
CA HIS A 119 15.59 7.32 13.04
C HIS A 119 15.80 7.14 14.54
N PHE A 120 16.53 8.07 15.18
CA PHE A 120 17.05 7.89 16.55
C PHE A 120 16.07 8.29 17.65
N SER A 121 15.11 9.17 17.34
CA SER A 121 14.15 9.73 18.30
C SER A 121 12.72 9.63 17.79
N ALA A 122 11.74 9.93 18.65
CA ALA A 122 10.37 10.14 18.21
C ALA A 122 10.31 11.34 17.26
N VAL A 123 9.55 11.21 16.18
CA VAL A 123 9.30 12.33 15.26
C VAL A 123 8.33 13.29 15.93
N THR A 124 8.67 14.57 15.96
CA THR A 124 7.83 15.57 16.62
C THR A 124 6.52 15.82 15.86
N PRO A 125 5.47 16.31 16.53
CA PRO A 125 4.21 16.66 15.86
C PRO A 125 4.41 17.67 14.72
N GLU A 126 5.31 18.60 14.86
CA GLU A 126 5.66 19.63 13.86
C GLU A 126 6.33 19.01 12.63
N GLU A 127 7.27 18.07 12.84
CA GLU A 127 7.92 17.32 11.78
C GLU A 127 6.92 16.44 11.04
N LEU A 128 6.05 15.71 11.76
CA LEU A 128 4.98 14.91 11.17
C LEU A 128 4.02 15.76 10.33
N ALA A 129 3.63 16.91 10.84
CA ALA A 129 2.76 17.84 10.11
C ALA A 129 3.45 18.34 8.83
N ARG A 130 4.76 18.64 8.88
CA ARG A 130 5.56 19.06 7.72
C ARG A 130 5.68 17.93 6.70
N VAL A 131 6.00 16.71 7.11
CA VAL A 131 6.05 15.53 6.24
C VAL A 131 4.71 15.31 5.55
N GLN A 132 3.61 15.31 6.32
CA GLN A 132 2.27 15.13 5.77
C GLN A 132 1.90 16.24 4.77
N LYS A 133 2.29 17.48 5.06
CA LYS A 133 2.06 18.61 4.15
C LYS A 133 2.81 18.39 2.83
N ILE A 134 4.10 18.06 2.87
CA ILE A 134 4.92 17.84 1.67
C ILE A 134 4.30 16.74 0.81
N VAL A 135 3.91 15.59 1.41
CA VAL A 135 3.27 14.49 0.66
C VAL A 135 2.00 14.97 -0.03
N ASN A 136 1.13 15.72 0.66
CA ASN A 136 -0.10 16.24 0.06
C ASN A 136 0.17 17.30 -1.00
N ASP A 137 1.18 18.16 -0.84
CA ASP A 137 1.57 19.11 -1.88
C ASP A 137 1.96 18.35 -3.16
N LYS A 138 2.74 17.26 -3.05
CA LYS A 138 3.10 16.41 -4.20
C LYS A 138 1.92 15.65 -4.82
N ILE A 139 0.88 15.38 -4.05
CA ILE A 139 -0.39 14.85 -4.55
C ILE A 139 -1.12 15.93 -5.38
N TYR A 140 -1.18 17.16 -4.87
CA TYR A 140 -1.86 18.29 -5.53
C TYR A 140 -1.10 18.79 -6.77
N GLU A 141 0.23 18.66 -6.82
CA GLU A 141 1.05 18.96 -8.00
C GLU A 141 0.71 18.04 -9.19
N SER A 142 -0.01 16.93 -8.96
CA SER A 142 -0.46 16.04 -10.03
C SER A 142 0.67 15.48 -10.88
N MET A 143 1.74 15.01 -10.22
CA MET A 143 2.96 14.51 -10.86
C MET A 143 2.73 13.17 -11.55
N ASN A 144 3.35 12.97 -12.71
CA ASN A 144 3.27 11.70 -13.44
C ASN A 144 4.12 10.63 -12.75
N VAL A 145 3.58 9.42 -12.67
CA VAL A 145 4.29 8.25 -12.17
C VAL A 145 4.63 7.35 -13.35
N THR A 146 5.90 7.27 -13.67
CA THR A 146 6.40 6.44 -14.77
C THR A 146 7.04 5.17 -14.25
N VAL A 147 6.83 4.08 -14.98
CA VAL A 147 7.40 2.77 -14.66
C VAL A 147 8.17 2.28 -15.87
N ARG A 148 9.46 1.96 -15.66
CA ARG A 148 10.33 1.50 -16.73
C ARG A 148 11.16 0.32 -16.27
N GLU A 149 11.37 -0.65 -17.17
CA GLU A 149 12.37 -1.69 -16.98
C GLU A 149 13.65 -1.28 -17.70
N MET A 150 14.79 -1.40 -17.02
CA MET A 150 16.08 -1.02 -17.58
C MET A 150 17.22 -1.81 -16.93
N PRO A 151 18.42 -1.83 -17.55
CA PRO A 151 19.61 -2.40 -16.93
C PRO A 151 19.91 -1.70 -15.60
N ILE A 152 20.32 -2.48 -14.59
CA ILE A 152 20.59 -1.97 -13.24
C ILE A 152 21.64 -0.84 -13.23
N GLU A 153 22.62 -0.90 -14.12
CA GLU A 153 23.67 0.13 -14.23
C GLU A 153 23.15 1.47 -14.77
N GLU A 154 22.12 1.44 -15.61
CA GLU A 154 21.43 2.66 -16.07
C GLU A 154 20.57 3.23 -14.97
N ALA A 155 19.82 2.38 -14.26
CA ALA A 155 19.00 2.79 -13.14
C ALA A 155 19.80 3.46 -12.01
N LYS A 156 20.98 2.95 -11.70
CA LYS A 156 21.92 3.57 -10.73
C LYS A 156 22.38 4.96 -11.18
N LYS A 157 22.63 5.15 -12.48
CA LYS A 157 23.03 6.46 -13.02
C LYS A 157 21.91 7.52 -12.91
N LEU A 158 20.65 7.08 -12.88
CA LEU A 158 19.50 7.95 -12.64
C LEU A 158 19.32 8.31 -11.15
N GLY A 159 20.20 7.81 -10.26
CA GLY A 159 20.08 8.02 -8.83
C GLY A 159 18.97 7.19 -8.17
N ALA A 160 18.46 6.15 -8.85
CA ALA A 160 17.39 5.33 -8.32
C ALA A 160 17.82 4.62 -7.03
N MET A 161 17.04 4.79 -5.96
CA MET A 161 17.28 4.17 -4.67
C MET A 161 16.91 2.69 -4.73
N ALA A 162 17.82 1.83 -4.25
CA ALA A 162 17.61 0.40 -4.07
C ALA A 162 17.30 0.13 -2.60
N LEU A 163 16.39 -0.81 -2.32
CA LEU A 163 16.15 -1.28 -0.96
C LEU A 163 17.38 -2.00 -0.41
N PHE A 164 17.71 -1.75 0.84
CA PHE A 164 18.87 -2.35 1.50
C PHE A 164 18.67 -3.86 1.63
N GLY A 165 19.68 -4.65 1.17
CA GLY A 165 19.69 -6.10 1.35
C GLY A 165 18.99 -6.92 0.26
N GLU A 166 18.31 -6.31 -0.71
CA GLU A 166 17.71 -7.04 -1.83
C GLU A 166 18.74 -7.36 -2.94
N LYS A 167 18.63 -8.58 -3.48
CA LYS A 167 19.43 -8.99 -4.64
C LYS A 167 18.66 -8.72 -5.92
N TYR A 168 19.10 -7.73 -6.66
CA TYR A 168 18.51 -7.36 -7.95
C TYR A 168 19.12 -8.15 -9.11
N GLY A 169 18.29 -8.45 -10.11
CA GLY A 169 18.76 -9.04 -11.38
C GLY A 169 19.50 -8.01 -12.25
N LYS A 170 19.87 -8.43 -13.46
CA LYS A 170 20.53 -7.54 -14.45
C LYS A 170 19.59 -6.45 -14.97
N VAL A 171 18.28 -6.71 -14.97
CA VAL A 171 17.22 -5.75 -15.34
C VAL A 171 16.38 -5.49 -14.10
N VAL A 172 16.10 -4.24 -13.83
CA VAL A 172 15.30 -3.77 -12.69
C VAL A 172 14.13 -2.92 -13.17
N ARG A 173 13.05 -2.95 -12.40
CA ARG A 173 11.89 -2.09 -12.60
C ARG A 173 12.08 -0.84 -11.75
N VAL A 174 12.05 0.32 -12.39
CA VAL A 174 12.22 1.63 -11.77
C VAL A 174 10.89 2.37 -11.81
N VAL A 175 10.47 2.85 -10.66
CA VAL A 175 9.33 3.76 -10.50
C VAL A 175 9.89 5.15 -10.27
N ASP A 176 9.49 6.10 -11.13
CA ASP A 176 9.93 7.49 -11.08
C ASP A 176 8.72 8.43 -11.00
N ILE A 177 8.73 9.31 -10.01
CA ILE A 177 7.72 10.33 -9.78
C ILE A 177 8.35 11.69 -10.11
N GLU A 178 8.47 11.98 -11.40
CA GLU A 178 9.03 13.22 -11.97
C GLU A 178 10.33 13.70 -11.27
N GLY A 179 11.22 12.75 -10.93
CA GLY A 179 12.51 13.03 -10.28
C GLY A 179 12.43 13.39 -8.79
N TRP A 180 11.23 13.50 -8.22
CA TRP A 180 11.05 13.68 -6.78
C TRP A 180 11.39 12.41 -5.99
N SER A 181 10.93 11.27 -6.49
CA SER A 181 11.28 9.94 -5.97
C SER A 181 11.55 9.01 -7.14
N THR A 182 12.73 8.38 -7.16
CA THR A 182 13.13 7.39 -8.17
C THR A 182 13.66 6.17 -7.46
N GLU A 183 12.93 5.03 -7.53
CA GLU A 183 13.20 3.86 -6.71
C GLU A 183 13.06 2.55 -7.50
N PHE A 184 13.81 1.53 -7.09
CA PHE A 184 13.60 0.16 -7.56
C PHE A 184 12.36 -0.40 -6.88
N CYS A 185 11.31 -0.64 -7.65
CA CYS A 185 10.06 -1.13 -7.10
C CYS A 185 9.32 -2.05 -8.07
N GLY A 186 8.94 -3.25 -7.57
CA GLY A 186 8.15 -4.24 -8.33
C GLY A 186 6.64 -4.09 -8.17
N GLY A 187 6.17 -3.21 -7.29
CA GLY A 187 4.76 -3.08 -6.92
C GLY A 187 3.87 -2.36 -7.93
N THR A 188 2.59 -2.25 -7.59
CA THR A 188 1.60 -1.53 -8.40
C THR A 188 1.50 -0.08 -7.95
N HIS A 189 1.37 0.84 -8.91
CA HIS A 189 1.33 2.28 -8.65
C HIS A 189 0.21 2.95 -9.43
N VAL A 190 -0.23 4.10 -8.94
CA VAL A 190 -1.07 5.02 -9.70
C VAL A 190 -0.26 5.62 -10.86
N LYS A 191 -0.93 6.12 -11.89
CA LYS A 191 -0.26 6.75 -13.05
C LYS A 191 0.06 8.23 -12.81
N ASN A 192 -0.58 8.82 -11.82
CA ASN A 192 -0.44 10.23 -11.47
C ASN A 192 -0.74 10.40 -9.97
N THR A 193 0.04 11.24 -9.27
CA THR A 193 -0.07 11.41 -7.82
C THR A 193 -1.44 11.94 -7.37
N ALA A 194 -2.15 12.72 -8.20
CA ALA A 194 -3.52 13.16 -7.88
C ALA A 194 -4.50 11.99 -7.67
N GLN A 195 -4.24 10.81 -8.25
CA GLN A 195 -5.07 9.62 -8.05
C GLN A 195 -4.97 9.03 -6.64
N ILE A 196 -3.98 9.46 -5.84
CA ILE A 196 -3.88 9.11 -4.41
C ILE A 196 -5.06 9.71 -3.65
N GLY A 197 -5.51 10.91 -4.02
CA GLY A 197 -6.69 11.57 -3.47
C GLY A 197 -6.50 12.23 -2.10
N GLY A 198 -5.34 12.06 -1.47
CA GLY A 198 -4.96 12.62 -0.18
C GLY A 198 -4.23 11.61 0.71
N PHE A 199 -3.47 12.13 1.67
CA PHE A 199 -2.61 11.35 2.56
C PHE A 199 -2.74 11.85 4.00
N LYS A 200 -2.87 10.95 4.96
CA LYS A 200 -2.95 11.26 6.39
C LYS A 200 -2.10 10.28 7.19
N ILE A 201 -1.16 10.81 7.97
CA ILE A 201 -0.45 10.05 9.00
C ILE A 201 -1.44 9.76 10.15
N VAL A 202 -1.51 8.49 10.54
CA VAL A 202 -2.42 7.99 11.57
C VAL A 202 -1.69 7.82 12.88
N SER A 203 -0.48 7.26 12.83
CA SER A 203 0.35 7.01 14.00
C SER A 203 1.83 7.08 13.64
N GLU A 204 2.65 7.34 14.67
CA GLU A 204 4.10 7.20 14.64
C GLU A 204 4.54 6.54 15.94
N ALA A 205 5.36 5.48 15.85
CA ALA A 205 5.81 4.74 17.01
C ALA A 205 7.18 4.08 16.80
N SER A 206 7.85 3.73 17.90
CA SER A 206 9.05 2.88 17.86
C SER A 206 8.65 1.42 17.67
N VAL A 207 9.31 0.70 16.77
CA VAL A 207 9.12 -0.75 16.57
C VAL A 207 10.36 -1.55 16.95
N ALA A 208 11.53 -0.92 16.90
CA ALA A 208 12.81 -1.47 17.35
C ALA A 208 13.79 -0.34 17.71
N ALA A 209 14.94 -0.69 18.28
CA ALA A 209 15.99 0.29 18.55
C ALA A 209 16.45 0.97 17.26
N GLY A 210 16.29 2.30 17.18
CA GLY A 210 16.64 3.10 16.01
C GLY A 210 15.72 2.91 14.80
N ILE A 211 14.58 2.24 14.95
CA ILE A 211 13.57 2.05 13.90
C ILE A 211 12.23 2.62 14.35
N ARG A 212 11.68 3.50 13.53
CA ARG A 212 10.37 4.11 13.71
C ARG A 212 9.40 3.59 12.65
N ARG A 213 8.13 3.49 12.99
CA ARG A 213 7.03 3.16 12.07
C ARG A 213 6.09 4.33 11.94
N ILE A 214 5.76 4.68 10.71
CA ILE A 214 4.60 5.51 10.39
C ILE A 214 3.52 4.62 9.80
N GLU A 215 2.29 4.81 10.29
CA GLU A 215 1.07 4.30 9.69
C GLU A 215 0.33 5.45 9.02
N ALA A 216 -0.13 5.22 7.80
CA ALA A 216 -0.84 6.25 7.04
C ALA A 216 -1.94 5.66 6.16
N VAL A 217 -2.90 6.50 5.79
CA VAL A 217 -4.03 6.15 4.93
C VAL A 217 -4.15 7.11 3.76
N THR A 218 -4.75 6.64 2.66
CA THR A 218 -4.97 7.42 1.45
C THR A 218 -6.42 7.33 0.94
N GLY A 219 -6.78 8.22 0.04
CA GLY A 219 -8.02 8.13 -0.74
C GLY A 219 -9.28 7.98 0.11
N ARG A 220 -10.08 6.95 -0.17
CA ARG A 220 -11.36 6.70 0.53
C ARG A 220 -11.20 6.49 2.03
N ASN A 221 -10.12 5.80 2.46
CA ASN A 221 -9.90 5.52 3.88
C ASN A 221 -9.64 6.79 4.70
N LEU A 222 -9.07 7.83 4.08
CA LEU A 222 -8.95 9.15 4.68
C LEU A 222 -10.34 9.75 4.98
N LEU A 223 -11.29 9.70 4.03
CA LEU A 223 -12.65 10.19 4.23
C LEU A 223 -13.41 9.38 5.26
N ILE A 224 -13.30 8.05 5.23
CA ILE A 224 -13.92 7.17 6.22
C ILE A 224 -13.45 7.54 7.62
N ARG A 225 -12.15 7.73 7.82
CA ARG A 225 -11.60 8.14 9.13
C ARG A 225 -12.06 9.53 9.55
N ALA A 226 -12.11 10.49 8.63
CA ALA A 226 -12.59 11.83 8.93
C ALA A 226 -14.05 11.80 9.41
N ASN A 227 -14.92 11.07 8.72
CA ASN A 227 -16.32 10.92 9.09
C ASN A 227 -16.49 10.23 10.45
N LEU A 228 -15.66 9.19 10.74
CA LEU A 228 -15.68 8.52 12.05
C LEU A 228 -15.24 9.47 13.18
N GLN A 229 -14.20 10.27 12.95
CA GLN A 229 -13.73 11.26 13.94
C GLN A 229 -14.79 12.33 14.20
N GLU A 230 -15.45 12.82 13.14
CA GLU A 230 -16.56 13.77 13.27
C GLU A 230 -17.74 13.20 14.08
N ALA A 231 -18.13 11.95 13.79
CA ALA A 231 -19.19 11.27 14.53
C ALA A 231 -18.82 11.08 16.02
N MET A 232 -17.56 10.71 16.32
CA MET A 232 -17.08 10.59 17.70
C MET A 232 -17.10 11.91 18.44
N LEU A 233 -16.67 13.01 17.80
CA LEU A 233 -16.69 14.35 18.38
C LEU A 233 -18.12 14.79 18.67
N HIS A 234 -19.05 14.57 17.73
CA HIS A 234 -20.47 14.90 17.93
C HIS A 234 -21.08 14.14 19.11
N THR A 235 -20.79 12.83 19.21
CA THR A 235 -21.24 12.01 20.35
C THR A 235 -20.68 12.52 21.68
N CYS A 236 -19.37 12.84 21.73
CA CYS A 236 -18.74 13.36 22.93
C CYS A 236 -19.34 14.71 23.36
N LEU A 237 -19.62 15.61 22.41
CA LEU A 237 -20.25 16.91 22.69
C LEU A 237 -21.68 16.77 23.24
N LEU A 238 -22.46 15.80 22.76
CA LEU A 238 -23.80 15.53 23.27
C LEU A 238 -23.75 15.08 24.74
N TYR A 239 -22.85 14.16 25.08
CA TYR A 239 -22.69 13.69 26.47
C TYR A 239 -22.20 14.78 27.43
N THR A 240 -21.38 15.72 26.96
CA THR A 240 -20.88 16.83 27.83
C THR A 240 -21.94 17.91 28.01
N SER A 241 -22.85 18.14 27.08
CA SER A 241 -23.97 19.10 27.22
C SER A 241 -25.04 18.59 28.20
N ASP A 242 -25.40 17.28 28.11
CA ASP A 242 -26.34 16.66 29.06
C ASP A 242 -25.83 16.67 30.50
N ALA A 243 -24.51 16.46 30.69
CA ALA A 243 -23.89 16.48 32.04
C ALA A 243 -23.83 17.91 32.64
N ALA A 244 -23.94 18.96 31.85
CA ALA A 244 -23.95 20.34 32.32
C ALA A 244 -25.35 20.80 32.80
N ASP A 245 -26.43 20.16 32.30
CA ASP A 245 -27.80 20.46 32.71
C ASP A 245 -28.22 19.74 34.01
N ASP A 246 -27.49 18.75 34.49
CA ASP A 246 -27.77 17.98 35.70
C ASP A 246 -27.09 18.56 36.96
N THR A 247 -26.73 19.85 37.02
CA THR A 247 -26.34 20.49 38.28
C THR A 247 -27.58 20.86 39.09
N PRO A 248 -27.85 20.17 40.22
CA PRO A 248 -28.97 20.57 41.09
C PRO A 248 -28.72 21.95 41.69
N CYS A 249 -29.72 22.82 41.61
CA CYS A 249 -29.79 24.09 42.35
C CYS A 249 -29.82 23.87 43.87
#